data_949eabbc49c3688aa7a74f50683089fd
#
_entry.id   949eabbc49c3688aa7a74f50683089fd
#
_cell.length_a   1.000
_cell.length_b   1.000
_cell.length_c   1.000
_cell.angle_alpha   90.00
_cell.angle_beta   90.00
_cell.angle_gamma   90.00
#
_symmetry.space_group_name_H-M   'P 1'
#
loop_
_entity.id
_entity.type
_entity.pdbx_description
1 polymer ?
#
loop_
_entity_poly.entity_id
_entity_poly.type
_entity_poly.pdbx_seq_one_letter_code
_entity_poly.pdbx_strand_id
1 'polypeptide(L)'
;MPYQIKQINREDICFSDNLLEINNCPQNLYYIGNINILNTKAISIVGKRNASTKGKYYAYLIAKKYASQGFTIVSGLAKGIDQFAHIGALSVNGKTIAVLGNGLSKIYPEENTKLAKEIIKKNGLIITEYETNEKPNTQNFPKRNRIISGLSISTIIIEADEISGSLITGRYAIDQNRELYTIPWKLNLEKNFQSGCNLLIKEGITPITKI
;
A
#
# COMPACT_ATOMS: atom_id res chain seq x y z
N MET A 1 11.28 13.69 12.58
CA MET A 1 11.33 14.41 11.29
C MET A 1 10.96 15.87 11.52
N PRO A 2 11.54 16.85 10.83
CA PRO A 2 11.16 18.26 11.00
C PRO A 2 9.85 18.63 10.27
N TYR A 3 9.03 17.65 9.94
CA TYR A 3 7.76 17.90 9.28
C TYR A 3 6.64 18.02 10.30
N GLN A 4 5.76 19.00 10.13
CA GLN A 4 4.59 19.17 10.96
C GLN A 4 3.63 18.01 10.74
N ILE A 5 3.32 17.25 11.78
CA ILE A 5 2.26 16.25 11.78
C ILE A 5 0.94 17.01 11.96
N LYS A 6 -0.01 16.71 11.06
CA LYS A 6 -1.36 17.25 11.09
C LYS A 6 -2.36 16.12 11.27
N GLN A 7 -3.59 16.48 11.61
CA GLN A 7 -4.70 15.55 11.79
C GLN A 7 -5.90 16.01 11.00
N ILE A 8 -6.66 15.05 10.47
CA ILE A 8 -8.01 15.22 9.96
C ILE A 8 -8.91 14.17 10.61
N ASN A 9 -10.18 14.48 10.74
CA ASN A 9 -11.21 13.54 11.17
C ASN A 9 -12.13 13.19 9.99
N ARG A 10 -12.94 12.16 10.15
CA ARG A 10 -13.81 11.66 9.07
C ARG A 10 -14.92 12.63 8.64
N GLU A 11 -15.15 13.72 9.40
CA GLU A 11 -16.14 14.75 9.07
C GLU A 11 -15.50 15.89 8.26
N ASP A 12 -14.18 15.93 8.14
CA ASP A 12 -13.47 16.93 7.37
C ASP A 12 -13.66 16.72 5.87
N ILE A 13 -13.92 17.79 5.13
CA ILE A 13 -14.15 17.77 3.68
C ILE A 13 -12.99 17.18 2.86
N CYS A 14 -11.78 17.17 3.42
CA CYS A 14 -10.60 16.58 2.79
C CYS A 14 -10.41 15.09 3.12
N PHE A 15 -11.30 14.50 3.94
CA PHE A 15 -11.25 13.07 4.22
C PHE A 15 -11.62 12.26 2.96
N SER A 16 -11.14 11.00 2.90
CA SER A 16 -11.33 10.19 1.71
C SER A 16 -12.76 9.62 1.61
N ASP A 17 -13.45 9.94 0.51
CA ASP A 17 -14.77 9.37 0.21
C ASP A 17 -14.71 7.83 0.17
N ASN A 18 -13.65 7.28 -0.45
CA ASN A 18 -13.44 5.84 -0.51
C ASN A 18 -13.26 5.19 0.88
N LEU A 19 -12.67 5.91 1.84
CA LEU A 19 -12.52 5.41 3.21
C LEU A 19 -13.81 5.50 4.01
N LEU A 20 -14.71 6.41 3.70
CA LEU A 20 -16.02 6.50 4.36
C LEU A 20 -16.90 5.28 4.05
N GLU A 21 -16.66 4.63 2.91
CA GLU A 21 -17.41 3.44 2.47
C GLU A 21 -16.96 2.14 3.15
N ILE A 22 -15.79 2.09 3.78
CA ILE A 22 -15.28 0.84 4.34
C ILE A 22 -15.82 0.55 5.74
N ASN A 23 -16.00 -0.72 6.05
CA ASN A 23 -16.23 -1.16 7.41
C ASN A 23 -15.04 -0.76 8.30
N ASN A 24 -15.31 -0.29 9.52
CA ASN A 24 -14.30 0.19 10.46
C ASN A 24 -13.44 1.34 9.88
N CYS A 25 -14.08 2.30 9.21
CA CYS A 25 -13.46 3.55 8.77
C CYS A 25 -12.75 4.22 9.97
N PRO A 26 -11.47 4.67 9.82
CA PRO A 26 -10.77 5.36 10.91
C PRO A 26 -11.47 6.68 11.25
N GLN A 27 -11.59 6.99 12.53
CA GLN A 27 -12.18 8.25 13.00
C GLN A 27 -11.26 9.43 12.67
N ASN A 28 -9.95 9.21 12.81
CA ASN A 28 -8.93 10.22 12.59
C ASN A 28 -7.81 9.66 11.72
N LEU A 29 -7.19 10.53 10.96
CA LEU A 29 -5.93 10.25 10.26
C LEU A 29 -4.92 11.34 10.63
N TYR A 30 -3.77 10.90 11.11
CA TYR A 30 -2.59 11.75 11.25
C TYR A 30 -1.80 11.70 9.94
N TYR A 31 -1.25 12.82 9.50
CA TYR A 31 -0.57 12.88 8.22
C TYR A 31 0.60 13.84 8.17
N ILE A 32 1.49 13.57 7.20
CA ILE A 32 2.59 14.43 6.76
C ILE A 32 2.57 14.46 5.23
N GLY A 33 2.66 15.64 4.62
CA GLY A 33 2.70 15.81 3.18
C GLY A 33 1.42 16.41 2.60
N ASN A 34 1.13 16.09 1.36
CA ASN A 34 0.04 16.70 0.59
C ASN A 34 -1.29 15.95 0.78
N ILE A 35 -2.16 16.46 1.62
CA ILE A 35 -3.47 15.86 1.90
C ILE A 35 -4.39 15.83 0.67
N ASN A 36 -4.22 16.74 -0.29
CA ASN A 36 -5.10 16.83 -1.47
C ASN A 36 -5.02 15.59 -2.38
N ILE A 37 -4.01 14.73 -2.20
CA ILE A 37 -3.95 13.49 -2.96
C ILE A 37 -4.75 12.34 -2.33
N LEU A 38 -5.35 12.54 -1.17
CA LEU A 38 -6.11 11.50 -0.46
C LEU A 38 -7.36 11.05 -1.25
N ASN A 39 -7.99 11.97 -1.99
CA ASN A 39 -9.19 11.72 -2.82
C ASN A 39 -8.88 11.53 -4.31
N THR A 40 -7.64 11.26 -4.69
CA THR A 40 -7.30 10.97 -6.09
C THR A 40 -7.58 9.50 -6.42
N LYS A 41 -7.82 9.19 -7.71
CA LYS A 41 -7.92 7.80 -8.15
C LYS A 41 -6.63 7.05 -7.81
N ALA A 42 -6.75 6.00 -7.03
CA ALA A 42 -5.61 5.30 -6.48
C ALA A 42 -5.67 3.78 -6.74
N ILE A 43 -4.48 3.18 -6.82
CA ILE A 43 -4.28 1.73 -6.90
C ILE A 43 -3.33 1.32 -5.79
N SER A 44 -3.71 0.31 -5.01
CA SER A 44 -2.80 -0.25 -4.02
C SER A 44 -1.94 -1.37 -4.59
N ILE A 45 -0.66 -1.36 -4.23
CA ILE A 45 0.32 -2.38 -4.63
C ILE A 45 0.98 -2.91 -3.36
N VAL A 46 0.79 -4.18 -3.09
CA VAL A 46 1.28 -4.83 -1.87
C VAL A 46 1.91 -6.18 -2.17
N GLY A 47 2.65 -6.70 -1.20
CA GLY A 47 3.21 -8.03 -1.32
C GLY A 47 4.21 -8.37 -0.24
N LYS A 48 5.05 -9.36 -0.53
CA LYS A 48 6.00 -9.95 0.39
C LYS A 48 7.09 -8.95 0.81
N ARG A 49 7.43 -8.95 2.12
CA ARG A 49 8.53 -8.13 2.66
C ARG A 49 9.90 -8.61 2.16
N ASN A 50 10.10 -9.92 2.18
CA ASN A 50 11.30 -10.57 1.61
C ASN A 50 11.01 -11.03 0.18
N ALA A 51 10.73 -10.05 -0.70
CA ALA A 51 10.38 -10.30 -2.08
C ALA A 51 11.59 -10.67 -2.93
N SER A 52 11.35 -11.49 -3.96
CA SER A 52 12.34 -11.81 -4.98
C SER A 52 12.77 -10.57 -5.77
N THR A 53 13.93 -10.62 -6.41
CA THR A 53 14.38 -9.56 -7.33
C THR A 53 13.36 -9.30 -8.42
N LYS A 54 12.75 -10.36 -8.97
CA LYS A 54 11.71 -10.28 -10.00
C LYS A 54 10.42 -9.64 -9.45
N GLY A 55 10.01 -9.98 -8.22
CA GLY A 55 8.86 -9.37 -7.56
C GLY A 55 9.05 -7.87 -7.33
N LYS A 56 10.21 -7.46 -6.83
CA LYS A 56 10.58 -6.04 -6.67
C LYS A 56 10.55 -5.30 -8.01
N TYR A 57 11.09 -5.91 -9.06
CA TYR A 57 11.08 -5.32 -10.40
C TYR A 57 9.66 -5.16 -10.95
N TYR A 58 8.78 -6.14 -10.77
CA TYR A 58 7.39 -6.05 -11.18
C TYR A 58 6.61 -4.99 -10.39
N ALA A 59 6.83 -4.90 -9.07
CA ALA A 59 6.25 -3.84 -8.26
C ALA A 59 6.65 -2.45 -8.77
N TYR A 60 7.93 -2.26 -9.09
CA TYR A 60 8.44 -1.02 -9.68
C TYR A 60 7.79 -0.70 -11.03
N LEU A 61 7.76 -1.66 -11.97
CA LEU A 61 7.22 -1.42 -13.31
C LEU A 61 5.72 -1.13 -13.29
N ILE A 62 4.95 -1.89 -12.52
CA ILE A 62 3.51 -1.71 -12.42
C ILE A 62 3.19 -0.36 -11.77
N ALA A 63 3.87 -0.02 -10.68
CA ALA A 63 3.70 1.27 -10.03
C ALA A 63 4.07 2.43 -10.96
N LYS A 64 5.18 2.33 -11.69
CA LYS A 64 5.61 3.31 -12.69
C LYS A 64 4.55 3.48 -13.79
N LYS A 65 4.03 2.39 -14.35
CA LYS A 65 3.00 2.38 -15.39
C LYS A 65 1.73 3.11 -14.94
N TYR A 66 1.15 2.72 -13.81
CA TYR A 66 -0.08 3.35 -13.32
C TYR A 66 0.14 4.79 -12.83
N ALA A 67 1.27 5.08 -12.20
CA ALA A 67 1.61 6.45 -11.81
C ALA A 67 1.77 7.38 -13.03
N SER A 68 2.34 6.90 -14.16
CA SER A 68 2.43 7.68 -15.40
C SER A 68 1.07 7.92 -16.06
N GLN A 69 0.06 7.12 -15.73
CA GLN A 69 -1.33 7.27 -16.14
C GLN A 69 -2.16 8.18 -15.21
N GLY A 70 -1.51 8.76 -14.19
CA GLY A 70 -2.15 9.67 -13.25
C GLY A 70 -2.75 9.02 -12.00
N PHE A 71 -2.63 7.70 -11.83
CA PHE A 71 -3.07 7.04 -10.59
C PHE A 71 -2.11 7.31 -9.44
N THR A 72 -2.66 7.53 -8.27
CA THR A 72 -1.89 7.54 -7.02
C THR A 72 -1.59 6.11 -6.57
N ILE A 73 -0.34 5.82 -6.25
CA ILE A 73 0.06 4.51 -5.76
C ILE A 73 -0.02 4.49 -4.23
N VAL A 74 -0.80 3.56 -3.69
CA VAL A 74 -0.97 3.37 -2.24
C VAL A 74 -0.24 2.11 -1.79
N SER A 75 0.53 2.19 -0.73
CA SER A 75 1.18 1.03 -0.13
C SER A 75 1.52 1.24 1.34
N GLY A 76 2.08 0.21 2.00
CA GLY A 76 2.31 0.21 3.44
C GLY A 76 3.70 0.62 3.90
N LEU A 77 4.57 1.08 2.99
CA LEU A 77 5.97 1.43 3.28
C LEU A 77 6.78 0.28 3.90
N ALA A 78 6.34 -0.97 3.78
CA ALA A 78 7.09 -2.14 4.22
C ALA A 78 8.33 -2.38 3.33
N LYS A 79 9.27 -3.22 3.78
CA LYS A 79 10.35 -3.72 2.91
C LYS A 79 9.76 -4.49 1.72
N GLY A 80 10.54 -4.68 0.66
CA GLY A 80 10.17 -5.52 -0.48
C GLY A 80 9.17 -4.84 -1.41
N ILE A 81 8.02 -5.45 -1.65
CA ILE A 81 7.07 -5.00 -2.67
C ILE A 81 6.61 -3.56 -2.44
N ASP A 82 6.18 -3.22 -1.24
CA ASP A 82 5.67 -1.89 -0.89
C ASP A 82 6.72 -0.80 -1.19
N GLN A 83 7.97 -1.05 -0.79
CA GLN A 83 9.10 -0.14 -1.05
C GLN A 83 9.26 0.14 -2.54
N PHE A 84 9.26 -0.92 -3.37
CA PHE A 84 9.46 -0.79 -4.82
C PHE A 84 8.25 -0.21 -5.53
N ALA A 85 7.04 -0.37 -4.98
CA ALA A 85 5.85 0.32 -5.46
C ALA A 85 5.99 1.85 -5.31
N HIS A 86 6.42 2.33 -4.13
CA HIS A 86 6.69 3.76 -3.93
C HIS A 86 7.80 4.28 -4.83
N ILE A 87 8.91 3.54 -4.96
CA ILE A 87 10.04 3.92 -5.83
C ILE A 87 9.58 4.01 -7.29
N GLY A 88 8.76 3.07 -7.76
CA GLY A 88 8.21 3.07 -9.12
C GLY A 88 7.36 4.30 -9.40
N ALA A 89 6.47 4.68 -8.49
CA ALA A 89 5.68 5.90 -8.59
C ALA A 89 6.55 7.17 -8.64
N LEU A 90 7.50 7.26 -7.71
CA LEU A 90 8.42 8.41 -7.61
C LEU A 90 9.36 8.56 -8.82
N SER A 91 9.66 7.47 -9.53
CA SER A 91 10.54 7.49 -10.71
C SER A 91 9.99 8.28 -11.89
N VAL A 92 8.66 8.47 -11.93
CA VAL A 92 7.94 9.25 -12.94
C VAL A 92 7.29 10.51 -12.36
N ASN A 93 7.75 10.96 -11.20
CA ASN A 93 7.15 12.07 -10.43
C ASN A 93 5.64 11.85 -10.14
N GLY A 94 5.22 10.59 -10.08
CA GLY A 94 3.85 10.20 -9.75
C GLY A 94 3.56 10.36 -8.26
N LYS A 95 2.27 10.45 -7.93
CA LYS A 95 1.79 10.59 -6.55
C LYS A 95 1.82 9.24 -5.84
N THR A 96 2.16 9.25 -4.54
CA THR A 96 2.11 8.05 -3.73
C THR A 96 1.72 8.35 -2.29
N ILE A 97 0.95 7.43 -1.69
CA ILE A 97 0.48 7.49 -0.30
C ILE A 97 1.06 6.30 0.45
N ALA A 98 1.80 6.57 1.50
CA ALA A 98 2.28 5.55 2.44
C ALA A 98 1.36 5.50 3.66
N VAL A 99 0.76 4.34 3.91
CA VAL A 99 -0.07 4.12 5.10
C VAL A 99 0.78 3.39 6.14
N LEU A 100 0.91 3.91 7.36
CA LEU A 100 1.72 3.30 8.41
C LEU A 100 0.87 2.53 9.43
N GLY A 101 1.46 1.51 10.04
CA GLY A 101 0.87 0.73 11.15
C GLY A 101 1.38 1.17 12.54
N ASN A 102 1.92 2.38 12.63
CA ASN A 102 2.43 3.03 13.85
C ASN A 102 2.31 4.54 13.71
N GLY A 103 2.56 5.27 14.79
CA GLY A 103 2.55 6.73 14.79
C GLY A 103 3.66 7.36 13.95
N LEU A 104 3.48 8.63 13.57
CA LEU A 104 4.35 9.34 12.63
C LEU A 104 5.64 9.91 13.25
N SER A 105 5.80 9.86 14.56
CA SER A 105 7.05 10.32 15.21
C SER A 105 8.27 9.53 14.78
N LYS A 106 8.08 8.26 14.40
CA LYS A 106 9.15 7.39 13.89
C LYS A 106 8.67 6.57 12.69
N ILE A 107 9.40 6.61 11.59
CA ILE A 107 9.13 5.76 10.42
C ILE A 107 9.56 4.33 10.72
N TYR A 108 8.67 3.39 10.39
CA TYR A 108 8.94 1.97 10.46
C TYR A 108 8.57 1.27 9.15
N PRO A 109 9.43 0.41 8.60
CA PRO A 109 10.79 0.08 9.07
C PRO A 109 11.78 1.26 8.90
N GLU A 110 12.78 1.33 9.77
CA GLU A 110 13.72 2.46 9.82
C GLU A 110 14.52 2.63 8.51
N GLU A 111 14.80 1.53 7.82
CA GLU A 111 15.49 1.51 6.53
C GLU A 111 14.74 2.30 5.45
N ASN A 112 13.42 2.41 5.55
CA ASN A 112 12.59 3.17 4.61
C ASN A 112 12.43 4.65 4.98
N THR A 113 13.16 5.15 6.01
CA THR A 113 13.11 6.56 6.41
C THR A 113 13.53 7.50 5.27
N LYS A 114 14.54 7.14 4.48
CA LYS A 114 14.97 7.92 3.32
C LYS A 114 13.86 7.98 2.26
N LEU A 115 13.21 6.85 1.99
CA LEU A 115 12.09 6.77 1.05
C LEU A 115 10.90 7.61 1.52
N ALA A 116 10.55 7.56 2.81
CA ALA A 116 9.51 8.40 3.39
C ALA A 116 9.77 9.89 3.18
N LYS A 117 11.02 10.34 3.37
CA LYS A 117 11.44 11.72 3.09
C LYS A 117 11.27 12.09 1.61
N GLU A 118 11.64 11.20 0.69
CA GLU A 118 11.47 11.41 -0.75
C GLU A 118 9.99 11.45 -1.16
N ILE A 119 9.13 10.63 -0.57
CA ILE A 119 7.68 10.69 -0.77
C ILE A 119 7.17 12.11 -0.46
N ILE A 120 7.51 12.64 0.72
CA ILE A 120 7.06 13.97 1.14
C ILE A 120 7.65 15.06 0.24
N LYS A 121 8.96 15.00 -0.05
CA LYS A 121 9.66 15.96 -0.90
C LYS A 121 9.04 16.04 -2.31
N LYS A 122 8.55 14.92 -2.84
CA LYS A 122 7.89 14.82 -4.14
C LYS A 122 6.37 15.00 -4.05
N ASN A 123 5.90 15.73 -3.05
CA ASN A 123 4.50 16.09 -2.87
C ASN A 123 3.55 14.89 -2.67
N GLY A 124 4.08 13.78 -2.12
CA GLY A 124 3.33 12.62 -1.68
C GLY A 124 2.77 12.79 -0.26
N LEU A 125 2.19 11.71 0.27
CA LEU A 125 1.49 11.71 1.55
C LEU A 125 1.90 10.50 2.39
N ILE A 126 2.06 10.70 3.69
CA ILE A 126 2.21 9.62 4.68
C ILE A 126 1.09 9.78 5.70
N ILE A 127 0.34 8.71 5.94
CA ILE A 127 -0.80 8.71 6.85
C ILE A 127 -0.74 7.54 7.83
N THR A 128 -1.43 7.71 8.95
CA THR A 128 -1.72 6.66 9.91
C THR A 128 -3.00 6.96 10.70
N GLU A 129 -3.67 5.92 11.19
CA GLU A 129 -4.77 6.05 12.14
C GLU A 129 -4.30 6.07 13.61
N TYR A 130 -3.02 5.78 13.85
CA TYR A 130 -2.43 5.65 15.18
C TYR A 130 -1.89 6.97 15.68
N GLU A 131 -1.99 7.18 16.99
CA GLU A 131 -1.45 8.36 17.67
C GLU A 131 0.03 8.58 17.33
N THR A 132 0.44 9.86 17.32
CA THR A 132 1.76 10.29 16.82
C THR A 132 2.92 9.49 17.39
N ASN A 133 2.87 9.12 18.68
CA ASN A 133 3.94 8.39 19.37
C ASN A 133 3.69 6.89 19.50
N GLU A 134 2.63 6.36 18.86
CA GLU A 134 2.32 4.93 18.88
C GLU A 134 3.49 4.12 18.28
N LYS A 135 3.98 3.17 19.07
CA LYS A 135 5.10 2.32 18.65
C LYS A 135 4.63 1.24 17.64
N PRO A 136 5.52 0.76 16.77
CA PRO A 136 5.20 -0.36 15.90
C PRO A 136 4.73 -1.58 16.71
N ASN A 137 3.55 -2.10 16.33
CA ASN A 137 2.95 -3.28 16.92
C ASN A 137 2.55 -4.25 15.80
N THR A 138 2.88 -5.53 15.97
CA THR A 138 2.59 -6.58 14.97
C THR A 138 1.10 -6.70 14.67
N GLN A 139 0.22 -6.42 15.61
CA GLN A 139 -1.23 -6.45 15.43
C GLN A 139 -1.76 -5.26 14.59
N ASN A 140 -1.04 -4.15 14.55
CA ASN A 140 -1.46 -2.95 13.83
C ASN A 140 -1.27 -3.07 12.31
N PHE A 141 -0.25 -3.82 11.87
CA PHE A 141 0.04 -3.95 10.43
C PHE A 141 -1.09 -4.62 9.64
N PRO A 142 -1.69 -5.75 10.08
CA PRO A 142 -2.85 -6.32 9.42
C PRO A 142 -4.07 -5.39 9.47
N LYS A 143 -4.34 -4.76 10.61
CA LYS A 143 -5.48 -3.83 10.77
C LYS A 143 -5.37 -2.63 9.82
N ARG A 144 -4.18 -2.03 9.71
CA ARG A 144 -3.89 -0.91 8.82
C ARG A 144 -4.18 -1.24 7.35
N ASN A 145 -4.03 -2.49 6.93
CA ASN A 145 -4.16 -2.89 5.53
C ASN A 145 -5.55 -2.58 4.94
N ARG A 146 -6.61 -2.51 5.77
CA ARG A 146 -7.93 -2.07 5.32
C ARG A 146 -7.95 -0.64 4.79
N ILE A 147 -7.05 0.22 5.29
CA ILE A 147 -6.89 1.61 4.82
C ILE A 147 -6.17 1.61 3.46
N ILE A 148 -5.19 0.72 3.25
CA ILE A 148 -4.49 0.60 1.97
C ILE A 148 -5.48 0.23 0.86
N SER A 149 -6.24 -0.84 1.04
CA SER A 149 -7.26 -1.25 0.06
C SER A 149 -8.39 -0.24 -0.04
N GLY A 150 -8.84 0.32 1.09
CA GLY A 150 -9.96 1.25 1.16
C GLY A 150 -9.73 2.57 0.42
N LEU A 151 -8.49 3.06 0.36
CA LEU A 151 -8.13 4.25 -0.42
C LEU A 151 -8.13 4.02 -1.93
N SER A 152 -8.20 2.78 -2.39
CA SER A 152 -7.88 2.39 -3.75
C SER A 152 -9.10 1.79 -4.47
N ILE A 153 -9.21 2.04 -5.76
CA ILE A 153 -10.24 1.39 -6.60
C ILE A 153 -9.89 -0.07 -6.89
N SER A 154 -8.60 -0.42 -6.81
CA SER A 154 -8.11 -1.77 -6.97
C SER A 154 -6.87 -2.05 -6.14
N THR A 155 -6.64 -3.33 -5.82
CA THR A 155 -5.47 -3.83 -5.11
C THR A 155 -4.72 -4.82 -6.00
N ILE A 156 -3.40 -4.68 -6.09
CA ILE A 156 -2.54 -5.59 -6.84
C ILE A 156 -1.59 -6.29 -5.86
N ILE A 157 -1.67 -7.61 -5.77
CA ILE A 157 -0.74 -8.43 -5.01
C ILE A 157 0.33 -8.96 -5.95
N ILE A 158 1.58 -8.50 -5.75
CA ILE A 158 2.69 -8.85 -6.65
C ILE A 158 3.30 -10.19 -6.30
N GLU A 159 3.59 -10.43 -5.05
CA GLU A 159 4.23 -11.65 -4.56
C GLU A 159 3.71 -11.96 -3.15
N ALA A 160 3.23 -13.17 -2.93
CA ALA A 160 2.71 -13.63 -1.65
C ALA A 160 2.88 -15.13 -1.47
N ASP A 161 3.21 -15.57 -0.26
CA ASP A 161 3.05 -16.95 0.18
C ASP A 161 1.62 -17.13 0.75
N GLU A 162 1.19 -18.36 1.00
CA GLU A 162 -0.16 -18.68 1.50
C GLU A 162 -0.50 -18.03 2.85
N ILE A 163 0.52 -17.71 3.66
CA ILE A 163 0.37 -17.06 4.97
C ILE A 163 0.79 -15.59 4.97
N SER A 164 0.98 -15.01 3.78
CA SER A 164 1.43 -13.61 3.67
C SER A 164 0.41 -12.61 4.20
N GLY A 165 0.88 -11.61 4.95
CA GLY A 165 0.05 -10.48 5.39
C GLY A 165 -0.56 -9.67 4.24
N SER A 166 0.00 -9.72 3.03
CA SER A 166 -0.56 -9.09 1.84
C SER A 166 -1.86 -9.76 1.36
N LEU A 167 -2.08 -11.05 1.65
CA LEU A 167 -3.36 -11.71 1.39
C LEU A 167 -4.48 -11.15 2.26
N ILE A 168 -4.16 -10.65 3.45
CA ILE A 168 -5.14 -9.94 4.31
C ILE A 168 -5.59 -8.66 3.61
N THR A 169 -4.69 -7.94 2.95
CA THR A 169 -5.05 -6.76 2.14
C THR A 169 -5.97 -7.14 0.98
N GLY A 170 -5.70 -8.28 0.32
CA GLY A 170 -6.58 -8.81 -0.73
C GLY A 170 -7.98 -9.13 -0.23
N ARG A 171 -8.11 -9.76 0.94
CA ARG A 171 -9.42 -10.02 1.58
C ARG A 171 -10.16 -8.73 1.88
N TYR A 172 -9.49 -7.74 2.47
CA TYR A 172 -10.09 -6.42 2.68
C TYR A 172 -10.55 -5.78 1.37
N ALA A 173 -9.78 -5.88 0.27
CA ALA A 173 -10.21 -5.36 -1.02
C ALA A 173 -11.52 -6.00 -1.49
N ILE A 174 -11.65 -7.32 -1.39
CA ILE A 174 -12.88 -8.05 -1.73
C ILE A 174 -14.05 -7.61 -0.83
N ASP A 175 -13.84 -7.58 0.49
CA ASP A 175 -14.87 -7.19 1.47
C ASP A 175 -15.35 -5.74 1.28
N GLN A 176 -14.51 -4.91 0.67
CA GLN A 176 -14.76 -3.50 0.36
C GLN A 176 -15.29 -3.27 -1.07
N ASN A 177 -15.61 -4.34 -1.81
CA ASN A 177 -16.02 -4.29 -3.23
C ASN A 177 -15.00 -3.57 -4.11
N ARG A 178 -13.69 -3.74 -3.84
CA ARG A 178 -12.59 -3.23 -4.66
C ARG A 178 -12.04 -4.36 -5.52
N GLU A 179 -11.65 -4.02 -6.75
CA GLU A 179 -11.03 -4.97 -7.66
C GLU A 179 -9.74 -5.54 -7.08
N LEU A 180 -9.54 -6.85 -7.22
CA LEU A 180 -8.32 -7.53 -6.80
C LEU A 180 -7.62 -8.16 -8.00
N TYR A 181 -6.32 -7.92 -8.12
CA TYR A 181 -5.45 -8.47 -9.16
C TYR A 181 -4.21 -9.10 -8.54
N THR A 182 -3.60 -10.03 -9.26
CA THR A 182 -2.33 -10.63 -8.85
C THR A 182 -1.46 -10.98 -10.05
N ILE A 183 -0.21 -11.35 -9.80
CA ILE A 183 0.75 -11.78 -10.83
C ILE A 183 0.76 -13.31 -10.89
N PRO A 184 0.65 -13.93 -12.09
CA PRO A 184 0.82 -15.35 -12.24
C PRO A 184 2.31 -15.71 -12.16
N TRP A 185 2.66 -16.56 -11.20
CA TRP A 185 4.01 -17.03 -11.03
C TRP A 185 4.14 -18.49 -11.49
N LYS A 186 5.23 -18.83 -12.19
CA LYS A 186 5.55 -20.24 -12.42
C LYS A 186 5.85 -20.90 -11.09
N LEU A 187 5.16 -21.99 -10.78
CA LEU A 187 5.43 -22.80 -9.59
C LEU A 187 6.83 -23.37 -9.71
N ASN A 188 7.72 -22.96 -8.82
CA ASN A 188 8.95 -23.69 -8.57
C ASN A 188 8.61 -24.74 -7.50
N LEU A 189 8.56 -26.02 -7.89
CA LEU A 189 8.17 -27.13 -7.02
C LEU A 189 9.05 -27.27 -5.78
N GLU A 190 10.27 -26.72 -5.82
CA GLU A 190 11.22 -26.79 -4.68
C GLU A 190 11.02 -25.67 -3.66
N LYS A 191 10.32 -24.60 -4.00
CA LYS A 191 10.13 -23.41 -3.14
C LYS A 191 8.75 -22.83 -3.38
N ASN A 192 7.82 -23.01 -2.44
CA ASN A 192 6.45 -22.45 -2.46
C ASN A 192 6.39 -20.90 -2.34
N PHE A 193 7.34 -20.18 -2.93
CA PHE A 193 7.54 -18.75 -2.69
C PHE A 193 6.43 -17.82 -3.21
N GLN A 194 5.47 -18.33 -3.96
CA GLN A 194 4.44 -17.49 -4.58
C GLN A 194 3.10 -18.24 -4.66
N SER A 195 2.97 -19.23 -3.79
CA SER A 195 1.78 -20.08 -3.73
C SER A 195 0.51 -19.28 -3.45
N GLY A 196 0.60 -18.20 -2.65
CA GLY A 196 -0.54 -17.33 -2.34
C GLY A 196 -1.10 -16.59 -3.56
N CYS A 197 -0.25 -16.08 -4.47
CA CYS A 197 -0.71 -15.46 -5.71
C CYS A 197 -1.42 -16.48 -6.63
N ASN A 198 -0.84 -17.68 -6.75
CA ASN A 198 -1.43 -18.73 -7.58
C ASN A 198 -2.72 -19.30 -6.95
N LEU A 199 -2.82 -19.31 -5.62
CA LEU A 199 -4.05 -19.66 -4.91
C LEU A 199 -5.16 -18.67 -5.25
N LEU A 200 -4.90 -17.36 -5.18
CA LEU A 200 -5.85 -16.33 -5.56
C LEU A 200 -6.35 -16.51 -6.99
N ILE A 201 -5.47 -16.87 -7.94
CA ILE A 201 -5.87 -17.12 -9.34
C ILE A 201 -6.80 -18.34 -9.42
N LYS A 202 -6.53 -19.41 -8.67
CA LYS A 202 -7.41 -20.58 -8.59
C LYS A 202 -8.79 -20.24 -7.99
N GLU A 203 -8.84 -19.25 -7.09
CA GLU A 203 -10.05 -18.71 -6.50
C GLU A 203 -10.78 -17.70 -7.41
N GLY A 204 -10.31 -17.48 -8.65
CA GLY A 204 -10.95 -16.64 -9.65
C GLY A 204 -10.45 -15.21 -9.74
N ILE A 205 -9.38 -14.86 -9.00
CA ILE A 205 -8.80 -13.51 -9.08
C ILE A 205 -8.08 -13.32 -10.41
N THR A 206 -8.34 -12.18 -11.05
CA THR A 206 -7.81 -11.85 -12.37
C THR A 206 -6.29 -11.69 -12.36
N PRO A 207 -5.54 -12.45 -13.19
CA PRO A 207 -4.09 -12.30 -13.29
C PRO A 207 -3.70 -11.15 -14.21
N ILE A 208 -2.68 -10.39 -13.82
CA ILE A 208 -2.00 -9.43 -14.71
C ILE A 208 -0.96 -10.19 -15.52
N THR A 209 -1.22 -10.39 -16.80
CA THR A 209 -0.35 -11.16 -17.73
C THR A 209 0.58 -10.30 -18.58
N LYS A 210 0.28 -8.98 -18.71
CA LYS A 210 1.07 -8.02 -19.49
C LYS A 210 1.48 -6.85 -18.57
N ILE A 211 2.78 -6.74 -18.30
CA ILE A 211 3.38 -5.70 -17.45
C ILE A 211 4.10 -4.68 -18.34
#